data_a5cce5cd5d0fce4728bbab20f716e7e3
#
_entry.id   a5cce5cd5d0fce4728bbab20f716e7e3
#
_cell.length_a   1.000
_cell.length_b   1.000
_cell.length_c   1.000
_cell.angle_alpha   90.00
_cell.angle_beta   90.00
_cell.angle_gamma   90.00
#
_symmetry.space_group_name_H-M   'P 1'
#
loop_
_entity.id
_entity.type
_entity.pdbx_description
1 polymer ?
#
loop_
_entity_poly.entity_id
_entity_poly.type
_entity_poly.pdbx_seq_one_letter_code
_entity_poly.pdbx_strand_id
1 'polypeptide(L)'
;MEYKHNDGGEWYYREFMPISPRSKKVNVHWGAVPIAIASGIPLPDVNETLREFYKVCKTKPKLFRLLGEYIVSLGFEWHPTMKIGQGCKVHLRADELPSGTLLVKCSAELVAVVDGVAQSKRDPRRDGERCVYGYWKKVQVNNQRS
;
A
#
# COMPACT_ATOMS: atom_id res chain seq x y z
N MET A 1 -6.74 16.60 0.19
CA MET A 1 -6.91 15.25 -0.41
C MET A 1 -8.20 14.63 0.08
N GLU A 2 -8.93 14.07 -0.82
CA GLU A 2 -10.14 13.35 -0.45
C GLU A 2 -9.81 11.97 0.11
N TYR A 3 -10.72 11.42 0.85
CA TYR A 3 -10.59 10.09 1.43
C TYR A 3 -11.81 9.25 1.11
N LYS A 4 -11.58 8.00 0.76
CA LYS A 4 -12.64 7.02 0.54
C LYS A 4 -12.33 5.77 1.36
N HIS A 5 -13.32 5.30 2.13
CA HIS A 5 -13.17 4.05 2.86
C HIS A 5 -13.06 2.89 1.87
N ASN A 6 -12.04 2.07 2.04
CA ASN A 6 -11.83 0.88 1.22
C ASN A 6 -11.01 -0.12 2.01
N ASP A 7 -11.58 -1.28 2.28
CA ASP A 7 -10.93 -2.32 3.05
C ASP A 7 -10.43 -3.48 2.19
N GLY A 8 -10.40 -3.30 0.88
CA GLY A 8 -9.91 -4.32 -0.05
C GLY A 8 -10.99 -5.26 -0.56
N GLY A 9 -12.23 -5.07 -0.13
CA GLY A 9 -13.34 -5.84 -0.64
C GLY A 9 -14.05 -6.66 0.41
N GLU A 10 -15.35 -6.73 0.27
CA GLU A 10 -16.21 -7.44 1.21
C GLU A 10 -15.94 -8.94 1.24
N TRP A 11 -15.57 -9.51 0.10
CA TRP A 11 -15.29 -10.93 0.00
C TRP A 11 -14.18 -11.38 0.95
N TYR A 12 -13.30 -10.48 1.34
CA TYR A 12 -12.24 -10.79 2.29
C TYR A 12 -12.82 -11.33 3.60
N TYR A 13 -13.84 -10.68 4.12
CA TYR A 13 -14.39 -11.07 5.40
C TYR A 13 -15.17 -12.37 5.32
N ARG A 14 -15.75 -12.68 4.18
CA ARG A 14 -16.55 -13.89 4.01
C ARG A 14 -15.70 -15.12 3.72
N GLU A 15 -14.69 -14.94 2.89
CA GLU A 15 -13.93 -16.07 2.38
C GLU A 15 -12.65 -16.34 3.14
N PHE A 16 -12.10 -15.31 3.73
CA PHE A 16 -10.80 -15.38 4.36
C PHE A 16 -10.88 -15.45 5.87
N MET A 17 -12.00 -15.10 6.45
CA MET A 17 -12.14 -15.12 7.90
C MET A 17 -12.29 -16.55 8.38
N PRO A 18 -11.69 -16.89 9.53
CA PRO A 18 -11.84 -18.21 10.09
C PRO A 18 -13.30 -18.52 10.40
N ILE A 19 -13.69 -19.76 10.17
CA ILE A 19 -15.06 -20.20 10.40
C ILE A 19 -15.33 -20.42 11.89
N SER A 20 -14.34 -20.94 12.60
CA SER A 20 -14.52 -21.25 14.00
C SER A 20 -14.37 -20.01 14.89
N PRO A 21 -15.24 -19.84 15.88
CA PRO A 21 -15.10 -18.74 16.83
C PRO A 21 -13.76 -18.77 17.59
N ARG A 22 -13.17 -19.94 17.68
CA ARG A 22 -11.88 -20.07 18.35
C ARG A 22 -10.71 -19.82 17.40
N SER A 23 -11.00 -19.83 16.11
CA SER A 23 -9.97 -19.58 15.12
C SER A 23 -9.56 -18.13 15.22
N LYS A 24 -8.29 -17.90 15.19
CA LYS A 24 -7.81 -16.52 15.11
C LYS A 24 -8.16 -15.99 13.75
N LYS A 25 -8.52 -14.73 13.70
CA LYS A 25 -8.73 -14.06 12.43
C LYS A 25 -7.45 -14.15 11.63
N VAL A 26 -7.60 -14.33 10.33
CA VAL A 26 -6.44 -14.28 9.46
C VAL A 26 -5.86 -12.89 9.59
N ASN A 27 -4.60 -12.81 9.99
CA ASN A 27 -3.92 -11.54 10.12
C ASN A 27 -3.67 -10.98 8.74
N VAL A 28 -4.26 -9.83 8.47
CA VAL A 28 -4.01 -9.12 7.23
C VAL A 28 -2.73 -8.33 7.43
N HIS A 29 -1.77 -8.57 6.56
CA HIS A 29 -0.56 -7.78 6.58
C HIS A 29 -0.92 -6.32 6.34
N TRP A 30 -0.28 -5.40 7.07
CA TRP A 30 -0.61 -3.98 7.00
C TRP A 30 -0.50 -3.39 5.59
N GLY A 31 0.33 -3.97 4.73
CA GLY A 31 0.48 -3.52 3.35
C GLY A 31 -0.45 -4.20 2.36
N ALA A 32 -1.20 -5.23 2.78
CA ALA A 32 -1.99 -6.02 1.84
C ALA A 32 -3.15 -5.25 1.23
N VAL A 33 -3.89 -4.54 2.06
CA VAL A 33 -5.05 -3.76 1.58
C VAL A 33 -4.64 -2.70 0.58
N PRO A 34 -3.68 -1.81 0.89
CA PRO A 34 -3.29 -0.80 -0.10
C PRO A 34 -2.73 -1.41 -1.39
N ILE A 35 -1.94 -2.47 -1.30
CA ILE A 35 -1.41 -3.11 -2.51
C ILE A 35 -2.54 -3.71 -3.34
N ALA A 36 -3.52 -4.35 -2.71
CA ALA A 36 -4.67 -4.89 -3.43
C ALA A 36 -5.45 -3.78 -4.13
N ILE A 37 -5.67 -2.66 -3.44
CA ILE A 37 -6.39 -1.54 -4.03
C ILE A 37 -5.64 -0.97 -5.22
N ALA A 38 -4.36 -0.72 -5.07
CA ALA A 38 -3.56 -0.07 -6.11
C ALA A 38 -3.28 -0.99 -7.29
N SER A 39 -3.08 -2.28 -7.05
CA SER A 39 -2.72 -3.22 -8.10
C SER A 39 -3.91 -3.87 -8.79
N GLY A 40 -5.05 -3.93 -8.10
CA GLY A 40 -6.21 -4.67 -8.61
C GLY A 40 -6.12 -6.17 -8.37
N ILE A 41 -5.08 -6.63 -7.68
CA ILE A 41 -4.95 -8.05 -7.34
C ILE A 41 -5.86 -8.36 -6.15
N PRO A 42 -6.55 -9.50 -6.15
CA PRO A 42 -7.41 -9.86 -5.02
C PRO A 42 -6.65 -9.86 -3.70
N LEU A 43 -7.29 -9.33 -2.67
CA LEU A 43 -6.65 -9.20 -1.35
C LEU A 43 -6.09 -10.52 -0.80
N PRO A 44 -6.78 -11.68 -0.90
CA PRO A 44 -6.20 -12.93 -0.41
C PRO A 44 -4.86 -13.26 -1.05
N ASP A 45 -4.75 -13.00 -2.35
CA ASP A 45 -3.51 -13.31 -3.08
C ASP A 45 -2.37 -12.42 -2.62
N VAL A 46 -2.63 -11.12 -2.47
CA VAL A 46 -1.63 -10.19 -1.96
C VAL A 46 -1.25 -10.57 -0.54
N ASN A 47 -2.23 -10.83 0.30
CA ASN A 47 -1.96 -11.14 1.70
C ASN A 47 -1.14 -12.42 1.85
N GLU A 48 -1.42 -13.42 1.03
CA GLU A 48 -0.66 -14.66 1.06
C GLU A 48 0.80 -14.43 0.67
N THR A 49 1.03 -13.62 -0.36
CA THR A 49 2.39 -13.27 -0.76
C THR A 49 3.14 -12.58 0.38
N LEU A 50 2.51 -11.60 1.02
CA LEU A 50 3.16 -10.88 2.11
C LEU A 50 3.41 -11.77 3.32
N ARG A 51 2.51 -12.71 3.58
CA ARG A 51 2.72 -13.67 4.67
C ARG A 51 3.93 -14.57 4.41
N GLU A 52 4.16 -14.95 3.16
CA GLU A 52 5.34 -15.72 2.81
C GLU A 52 6.62 -14.92 3.07
N PHE A 53 6.60 -13.62 2.79
CA PHE A 53 7.75 -12.77 3.11
C PHE A 53 8.04 -12.79 4.61
N TYR A 54 7.01 -12.74 5.44
CA TYR A 54 7.20 -12.80 6.89
C TYR A 54 7.83 -14.11 7.35
N LYS A 55 7.53 -15.20 6.68
CA LYS A 55 8.08 -16.48 7.06
C LYS A 55 9.59 -16.57 6.82
N VAL A 56 10.07 -15.89 5.79
CA VAL A 56 11.48 -15.99 5.40
C VAL A 56 12.32 -14.82 5.90
N CYS A 57 11.71 -13.72 6.29
CA CYS A 57 12.45 -12.54 6.73
C CYS A 57 12.55 -12.48 8.24
N LYS A 58 13.78 -12.40 8.75
CA LYS A 58 14.03 -12.31 10.19
C LYS A 58 14.12 -10.87 10.66
N THR A 59 14.28 -9.91 9.77
CA THR A 59 14.46 -8.50 10.14
C THR A 59 13.53 -7.62 9.33
N LYS A 60 13.17 -6.46 9.91
CA LYS A 60 12.34 -5.48 9.20
C LYS A 60 12.98 -4.95 7.92
N PRO A 61 14.29 -4.62 7.90
CA PRO A 61 14.90 -4.15 6.65
C PRO A 61 14.78 -5.12 5.49
N LYS A 62 14.94 -6.42 5.76
CA LYS A 62 14.77 -7.43 4.70
C LYS A 62 13.33 -7.51 4.24
N LEU A 63 12.39 -7.42 5.17
CA LEU A 63 10.98 -7.45 4.83
C LEU A 63 10.60 -6.26 3.96
N PHE A 64 11.05 -5.06 4.30
CA PHE A 64 10.78 -3.87 3.51
C PHE A 64 11.39 -3.95 2.13
N ARG A 65 12.57 -4.55 2.01
CA ARG A 65 13.20 -4.73 0.70
C ARG A 65 12.37 -5.68 -0.17
N LEU A 66 11.92 -6.80 0.38
CA LEU A 66 11.09 -7.73 -0.37
C LEU A 66 9.75 -7.09 -0.75
N LEU A 67 9.17 -6.33 0.17
CA LEU A 67 7.93 -5.61 -0.12
C LEU A 67 8.12 -4.64 -1.27
N GLY A 68 9.21 -3.87 -1.25
CA GLY A 68 9.49 -2.93 -2.33
C GLY A 68 9.72 -3.63 -3.66
N GLU A 69 10.46 -4.74 -3.65
CA GLU A 69 10.69 -5.52 -4.87
C GLU A 69 9.38 -6.08 -5.42
N TYR A 70 8.51 -6.54 -4.55
CA TYR A 70 7.21 -7.04 -4.95
C TYR A 70 6.38 -5.94 -5.61
N ILE A 71 6.32 -4.76 -4.99
CA ILE A 71 5.57 -3.64 -5.55
C ILE A 71 6.12 -3.24 -6.91
N VAL A 72 7.44 -3.19 -7.06
CA VAL A 72 8.06 -2.89 -8.36
C VAL A 72 7.70 -3.95 -9.39
N SER A 73 7.66 -5.23 -8.98
CA SER A 73 7.28 -6.31 -9.89
C SER A 73 5.84 -6.19 -10.39
N LEU A 74 5.00 -5.46 -9.67
CA LEU A 74 3.61 -5.23 -10.07
C LEU A 74 3.46 -4.04 -11.01
N GLY A 75 4.55 -3.42 -11.43
CA GLY A 75 4.53 -2.34 -12.40
C GLY A 75 4.57 -0.95 -11.77
N PHE A 76 5.14 -0.83 -10.60
CA PHE A 76 5.27 0.46 -9.92
C PHE A 76 6.73 0.91 -9.90
N GLU A 77 6.94 2.21 -9.85
CA GLU A 77 8.26 2.82 -9.78
C GLU A 77 8.39 3.62 -8.50
N TRP A 78 9.52 3.45 -7.82
CA TRP A 78 9.76 4.09 -6.52
C TRP A 78 10.30 5.51 -6.69
N HIS A 79 9.72 6.44 -5.91
CA HIS A 79 10.16 7.84 -5.85
C HIS A 79 10.34 8.24 -4.40
N PRO A 80 11.57 8.39 -3.92
CA PRO A 80 11.79 8.86 -2.54
C PRO A 80 11.47 10.34 -2.42
N THR A 81 10.88 10.73 -1.30
CA THR A 81 10.52 12.13 -1.04
C THR A 81 11.16 12.67 0.23
N MET A 82 11.86 11.82 0.98
CA MET A 82 12.51 12.24 2.22
C MET A 82 13.88 11.62 2.31
N LYS A 83 14.87 12.44 2.65
CA LYS A 83 16.23 11.97 2.88
C LYS A 83 16.50 11.97 4.38
N ILE A 84 17.37 11.07 4.79
CA ILE A 84 17.76 10.97 6.20
C ILE A 84 18.32 12.31 6.67
N GLY A 85 17.76 12.80 7.80
CA GLY A 85 18.23 14.04 8.41
C GLY A 85 17.66 15.32 7.84
N GLN A 86 16.81 15.25 6.83
CA GLN A 86 16.29 16.46 6.20
C GLN A 86 14.84 16.80 6.57
N GLY A 87 14.20 15.99 7.36
CA GLY A 87 12.82 16.25 7.75
C GLY A 87 11.81 16.00 6.64
N CYS A 88 10.57 16.29 6.94
CA CYS A 88 9.45 16.03 6.04
C CYS A 88 9.31 17.13 5.00
N LYS A 89 9.26 16.76 3.72
CA LYS A 89 9.09 17.72 2.63
C LYS A 89 7.80 17.52 1.87
N VAL A 90 7.26 16.31 1.87
CA VAL A 90 6.05 15.98 1.14
C VAL A 90 5.04 15.42 2.11
N HIS A 91 3.81 15.88 2.00
CA HIS A 91 2.72 15.46 2.86
C HIS A 91 1.65 14.74 2.04
N LEU A 92 0.78 14.04 2.73
CA LEU A 92 -0.32 13.31 2.09
C LEU A 92 -1.40 14.31 1.66
N ARG A 93 -1.10 15.02 0.58
CA ARG A 93 -1.95 16.07 0.00
C ARG A 93 -1.98 15.95 -1.51
N ALA A 94 -3.13 16.24 -2.08
CA ALA A 94 -3.30 16.12 -3.54
C ALA A 94 -2.38 17.05 -4.33
N ASP A 95 -2.07 18.22 -3.78
CA ASP A 95 -1.21 19.18 -4.46
C ASP A 95 0.28 18.89 -4.28
N GLU A 96 0.63 17.93 -3.43
CA GLU A 96 2.03 17.55 -3.20
C GLU A 96 2.39 16.20 -3.81
N LEU A 97 1.42 15.47 -4.34
CA LEU A 97 1.64 14.14 -4.92
C LEU A 97 1.16 14.14 -6.37
N PRO A 98 1.78 13.32 -7.23
CA PRO A 98 1.33 13.25 -8.62
C PRO A 98 -0.02 12.54 -8.73
N SER A 99 -0.67 12.74 -9.87
CA SER A 99 -1.90 12.00 -10.18
C SER A 99 -1.58 10.55 -10.53
N GLY A 100 -2.62 9.76 -10.73
CA GLY A 100 -2.48 8.36 -11.07
C GLY A 100 -2.60 7.47 -9.85
N THR A 101 -2.19 6.24 -9.98
CA THR A 101 -2.27 5.24 -8.92
C THR A 101 -0.96 5.18 -8.16
N LEU A 102 -1.02 5.44 -6.87
CA LEU A 102 0.17 5.50 -6.02
C LEU A 102 0.01 4.57 -4.83
N LEU A 103 1.15 4.03 -4.38
CA LEU A 103 1.28 3.44 -3.05
C LEU A 103 2.21 4.36 -2.27
N VAL A 104 1.68 5.01 -1.27
CA VAL A 104 2.40 6.06 -0.54
C VAL A 104 2.90 5.52 0.79
N LYS A 105 4.21 5.64 1.00
CA LYS A 105 4.85 5.16 2.24
C LYS A 105 4.85 6.29 3.26
N CYS A 106 4.14 6.06 4.35
CA CYS A 106 4.11 6.96 5.49
C CYS A 106 4.74 6.27 6.71
N SER A 107 4.79 6.96 7.84
CA SER A 107 5.28 6.35 9.07
C SER A 107 4.39 5.16 9.44
N ALA A 108 4.98 3.98 9.50
CA ALA A 108 4.30 2.74 9.89
C ALA A 108 3.05 2.40 9.06
N GLU A 109 2.93 2.95 7.87
CA GLU A 109 1.73 2.72 7.07
C GLU A 109 2.00 2.88 5.58
N LEU A 110 1.27 2.09 4.79
CA LEU A 110 1.24 2.20 3.35
C LEU A 110 -0.17 2.59 2.94
N VAL A 111 -0.31 3.59 2.09
CA VAL A 111 -1.61 4.13 1.71
C VAL A 111 -1.77 4.09 0.20
N ALA A 112 -2.89 3.55 -0.28
CA ALA A 112 -3.22 3.64 -1.70
C ALA A 112 -3.86 4.99 -1.98
N VAL A 113 -3.34 5.67 -2.99
CA VAL A 113 -3.90 6.96 -3.45
C VAL A 113 -4.19 6.83 -4.93
N VAL A 114 -5.44 7.00 -5.31
CA VAL A 114 -5.85 6.85 -6.71
C VAL A 114 -6.45 8.17 -7.16
N ASP A 115 -5.76 8.83 -8.10
CA ASP A 115 -6.16 10.12 -8.65
C ASP A 115 -6.51 11.14 -7.56
N GLY A 116 -5.63 11.25 -6.58
CA GLY A 116 -5.79 12.23 -5.51
C GLY A 116 -6.73 11.83 -4.38
N VAL A 117 -7.23 10.59 -4.40
CA VAL A 117 -8.13 10.09 -3.35
C VAL A 117 -7.41 9.02 -2.55
N ALA A 118 -7.24 9.25 -1.25
CA ALA A 118 -6.66 8.25 -0.35
C ALA A 118 -7.71 7.19 -0.08
N GLN A 119 -7.35 5.92 -0.27
CA GLN A 119 -8.26 4.80 -0.04
C GLN A 119 -7.66 3.86 1.00
N SER A 120 -8.39 3.65 2.08
CA SER A 120 -7.89 2.90 3.21
C SER A 120 -9.04 2.50 4.12
N LYS A 121 -8.77 1.60 5.06
CA LYS A 121 -9.77 1.23 6.08
C LYS A 121 -10.02 2.39 7.04
N ARG A 122 -9.01 3.21 7.28
CA ARG A 122 -9.11 4.36 8.17
C ARG A 122 -8.55 5.57 7.44
N ASP A 123 -9.04 6.74 7.81
CA ASP A 123 -8.55 7.97 7.21
C ASP A 123 -7.08 8.19 7.60
N PRO A 124 -6.16 8.16 6.64
CA PRO A 124 -4.74 8.30 6.94
C PRO A 124 -4.24 9.74 6.88
N ARG A 125 -5.12 10.70 6.57
CA ARG A 125 -4.67 12.04 6.16
C ARG A 125 -4.11 12.90 7.27
N ARG A 126 -4.58 12.74 8.51
CA ARG A 126 -4.16 13.60 9.64
C ARG A 126 -4.25 15.07 9.29
N ASP A 127 -5.40 15.46 8.73
CA ASP A 127 -5.66 16.84 8.29
C ASP A 127 -4.62 17.37 7.31
N GLY A 128 -4.06 16.48 6.49
CA GLY A 128 -3.07 16.86 5.49
C GLY A 128 -1.67 17.03 6.03
N GLU A 129 -1.42 16.66 7.28
CA GLU A 129 -0.10 16.79 7.88
C GLU A 129 0.70 15.49 7.89
N ARG A 130 0.13 14.39 7.36
CA ARG A 130 0.82 13.12 7.33
C ARG A 130 2.06 13.21 6.43
N CYS A 131 3.21 12.88 6.99
CA CYS A 131 4.46 12.93 6.24
C CYS A 131 4.58 11.74 5.29
N VAL A 132 5.05 12.01 4.08
CA VAL A 132 5.30 10.99 3.07
C VAL A 132 6.80 10.77 2.96
N TYR A 133 7.23 9.52 3.12
CA TYR A 133 8.64 9.15 3.00
C TYR A 133 9.03 8.84 1.56
N GLY A 134 8.07 8.44 0.77
CA GLY A 134 8.24 8.13 -0.62
C GLY A 134 6.98 7.48 -1.15
N TYR A 135 6.95 7.24 -2.44
CA TYR A 135 5.79 6.56 -3.03
C TYR A 135 6.21 5.72 -4.22
N TRP A 136 5.41 4.71 -4.49
CA TRP A 136 5.50 3.93 -5.73
C TRP A 136 4.37 4.40 -6.63
N LYS A 137 4.70 4.79 -7.84
CA LYS A 137 3.72 5.22 -8.84
C LYS A 137 3.57 4.15 -9.89
N LYS A 138 2.32 3.80 -10.21
CA LYS A 138 2.05 2.83 -11.25
C LYS A 138 2.51 3.36 -12.59
N VAL A 139 3.36 2.60 -13.26
CA VAL A 139 3.88 2.96 -14.56
C VAL A 139 2.84 2.57 -15.60
N GLN A 140 2.46 3.52 -16.45
CA GLN A 140 1.58 3.19 -17.55
C GLN A 140 2.40 2.49 -18.62
N VAL A 141 2.05 1.24 -18.85
CA VAL A 141 2.67 0.52 -19.96
C VAL A 141 2.06 1.06 -21.22
N ASN A 142 2.89 1.70 -22.02
CA ASN A 142 2.45 2.17 -23.29
C ASN A 142 2.44 1.00 -24.24
N ASN A 143 1.31 0.42 -24.37
CA ASN A 143 1.17 -0.73 -25.21
C ASN A 143 0.95 -0.42 -26.61
N GLN A 144 1.47 0.43 -27.10
CA GLN A 144 1.27 0.63 -28.33
C GLN A 144 1.80 -0.14 -29.13
N ARG A 145 1.87 -0.79 -29.38
CA ARG A 145 2.37 -1.51 -30.06
C ARG A 145 1.97 -1.65 -30.84
N SER A 146 1.79 -1.37 -31.06
CA SER A 146 1.33 -1.57 -31.96
C SER A 146 1.60 -1.97 -32.55
#